data_8ba31616879b19d99bce8e8c166863ba
#
_entry.id   8ba31616879b19d99bce8e8c166863ba
#
_cell.length_a   1.000
_cell.length_b   1.000
_cell.length_c   1.000
_cell.angle_alpha   90.00
_cell.angle_beta   90.00
_cell.angle_gamma   90.00
#
_symmetry.space_group_name_H-M   'P 1'
#
loop_
_entity.id
_entity.type
_entity.pdbx_description
1 polymer ?
#
loop_
_entity_poly.entity_id
_entity_poly.type
_entity_poly.pdbx_seq_one_letter_code
_entity_poly.pdbx_strand_id
1 'polypeptide(L)'
;MRVQIVSNLFSPDELAGASLYTDLAQYLADKGHDVRVTTTFSYYPAWKLVASDQGVKVRDDDVLGIPVRRIAMHVPAKPTGKGRLLSDLSFFWSLVRHGRYRNWRPEVVLTALPMLSQCLAQRFMHGFRRIPKLIIVQDFVVEAALELGILKFPLASGLLHWIQRWALRSAETLTTISPLMLEKLNSQIGTDRRLLMIPNWIHRSLQQEIDIQAERVEARSTLRLFYAGNLGIKQGLPDFLEQFRCADNGSMGWQLDIFGGGGEVDKIKEAASKIPGVQFGTVLEEPKYVTSLLTTSACLVTQRPGVGANFLPSKLLPALATATPVLAVCDRGSPLAEEVTDGGFGEVVEPGNAESLRSCLERWKNNPEILQHMSEKAKIRATKYHRDTVLLQYEDELRRLKSLEK
;
A
#
# COMPACT_ATOMS: atom_id res chain seq x y z
N MET A 1 -17.77 10.50 18.14
CA MET A 1 -18.28 11.08 16.87
C MET A 1 -18.68 9.96 15.92
N ARG A 2 -19.55 10.27 14.95
CA ARG A 2 -19.98 9.34 13.90
C ARG A 2 -19.07 9.47 12.69
N VAL A 3 -18.29 8.43 12.40
CA VAL A 3 -17.31 8.42 11.32
C VAL A 3 -17.72 7.40 10.26
N GLN A 4 -17.85 7.83 9.01
CA GLN A 4 -18.00 6.90 7.90
C GLN A 4 -16.67 6.73 7.17
N ILE A 5 -16.21 5.50 7.04
CA ILE A 5 -15.06 5.13 6.21
C ILE A 5 -15.60 4.56 4.89
N VAL A 6 -15.13 5.12 3.77
CA VAL A 6 -15.48 4.65 2.44
C VAL A 6 -14.20 4.17 1.75
N SER A 7 -14.11 2.86 1.51
CA SER A 7 -12.96 2.24 0.87
C SER A 7 -13.42 1.10 -0.04
N ASN A 8 -12.79 0.93 -1.18
CA ASN A 8 -13.04 -0.24 -2.05
C ASN A 8 -12.40 -1.52 -1.52
N LEU A 9 -11.56 -1.41 -0.49
CA LEU A 9 -10.85 -2.53 0.14
C LEU A 9 -11.08 -2.49 1.65
N PHE A 10 -11.52 -3.60 2.19
CA PHE A 10 -11.73 -3.81 3.63
C PHE A 10 -11.69 -5.31 3.92
N SER A 11 -11.45 -5.70 5.19
CA SER A 11 -11.50 -7.11 5.57
C SER A 11 -12.74 -7.83 4.99
N PRO A 12 -12.61 -9.05 4.43
CA PRO A 12 -11.47 -9.97 4.50
C PRO A 12 -10.50 -9.90 3.31
N ASP A 13 -10.47 -8.84 2.52
CA ASP A 13 -9.48 -8.71 1.46
C ASP A 13 -8.04 -8.70 2.01
N GLU A 14 -7.14 -9.45 1.36
CA GLU A 14 -5.74 -9.64 1.79
C GLU A 14 -4.78 -8.62 1.16
N LEU A 15 -5.19 -7.37 1.01
CA LEU A 15 -4.34 -6.28 0.53
C LEU A 15 -3.91 -5.39 1.69
N ALA A 16 -2.69 -4.86 1.62
CA ALA A 16 -2.16 -3.93 2.63
C ALA A 16 -3.12 -2.77 2.93
N GLY A 17 -3.82 -2.24 1.93
CA GLY A 17 -4.83 -1.20 2.13
C GLY A 17 -6.04 -1.69 2.94
N ALA A 18 -6.49 -2.92 2.73
CA ALA A 18 -7.60 -3.50 3.49
C ALA A 18 -7.24 -3.66 4.96
N SER A 19 -6.05 -4.18 5.27
CA SER A 19 -5.56 -4.32 6.65
C SER A 19 -5.44 -2.97 7.35
N LEU A 20 -4.90 -1.95 6.66
CA LEU A 20 -4.76 -0.60 7.21
C LEU A 20 -6.12 0.03 7.54
N TYR A 21 -7.08 -0.01 6.61
CA TYR A 21 -8.38 0.64 6.86
C TYR A 21 -9.24 -0.13 7.85
N THR A 22 -9.09 -1.46 7.94
CA THR A 22 -9.72 -2.27 8.97
C THR A 22 -9.16 -1.92 10.35
N ASP A 23 -7.83 -1.79 10.45
CA ASP A 23 -7.17 -1.42 11.70
C ASP A 23 -7.48 0.03 12.14
N LEU A 24 -7.57 0.98 11.18
CA LEU A 24 -8.01 2.34 11.47
C LEU A 24 -9.46 2.38 11.98
N ALA A 25 -10.35 1.61 11.35
CA ALA A 25 -11.74 1.52 11.79
C ALA A 25 -11.85 0.94 13.21
N GLN A 26 -11.07 -0.10 13.50
CA GLN A 26 -11.01 -0.71 14.83
C GLN A 26 -10.45 0.27 15.87
N TYR A 27 -9.35 0.98 15.54
CA TYR A 27 -8.78 1.97 16.44
C TYR A 27 -9.78 3.06 16.81
N LEU A 28 -10.50 3.59 15.82
CA LEU A 28 -11.51 4.62 16.07
C LEU A 28 -12.68 4.09 16.89
N ALA A 29 -13.10 2.84 16.66
CA ALA A 29 -14.14 2.18 17.47
C ALA A 29 -13.67 1.96 18.91
N ASP A 30 -12.44 1.48 19.11
CA ASP A 30 -11.82 1.29 20.44
C ASP A 30 -11.73 2.63 21.22
N LYS A 31 -11.60 3.76 20.51
CA LYS A 31 -11.64 5.13 21.09
C LYS A 31 -13.06 5.66 21.34
N GLY A 32 -14.09 4.84 21.17
CA GLY A 32 -15.48 5.20 21.45
C GLY A 32 -16.17 6.02 20.35
N HIS A 33 -15.67 5.98 19.12
CA HIS A 33 -16.36 6.56 17.97
C HIS A 33 -17.40 5.56 17.42
N ASP A 34 -18.56 6.07 16.94
CA ASP A 34 -19.53 5.29 16.16
C ASP A 34 -19.04 5.22 14.70
N VAL A 35 -18.32 4.15 14.40
CA VAL A 35 -17.68 3.93 13.09
C VAL A 35 -18.55 3.03 12.23
N ARG A 36 -18.80 3.42 10.98
CA ARG A 36 -19.41 2.56 9.96
C ARG A 36 -18.60 2.58 8.68
N VAL A 37 -18.53 1.43 8.03
CA VAL A 37 -17.73 1.26 6.82
C VAL A 37 -18.64 0.98 5.63
N THR A 38 -18.38 1.64 4.51
CA THR A 38 -18.97 1.29 3.20
C THR A 38 -17.85 0.81 2.29
N THR A 39 -17.98 -0.42 1.78
CA THR A 39 -16.93 -1.08 0.98
C THR A 39 -17.55 -1.92 -0.14
N THR A 40 -16.71 -2.56 -0.96
CA THR A 40 -17.15 -3.55 -1.96
C THR A 40 -17.28 -4.94 -1.33
N PHE A 41 -17.87 -5.88 -2.06
CA PHE A 41 -17.68 -7.30 -1.78
C PHE A 41 -16.21 -7.68 -2.02
N SER A 42 -15.69 -8.64 -1.26
CA SER A 42 -14.32 -9.11 -1.43
C SER A 42 -14.13 -9.75 -2.82
N TYR A 43 -13.05 -9.38 -3.49
CA TYR A 43 -12.72 -9.88 -4.84
C TYR A 43 -11.23 -10.13 -5.05
N TYR A 44 -10.40 -9.61 -4.18
CA TYR A 44 -8.95 -9.72 -4.30
C TYR A 44 -8.42 -10.87 -3.40
N PRO A 45 -7.38 -11.63 -3.79
CA PRO A 45 -6.51 -11.46 -4.97
C PRO A 45 -7.05 -12.13 -6.25
N ALA A 46 -8.15 -12.90 -6.15
CA ALA A 46 -8.65 -13.74 -7.24
C ALA A 46 -9.30 -12.97 -8.41
N TRP A 47 -9.58 -11.67 -8.24
CA TRP A 47 -10.39 -10.86 -9.18
C TRP A 47 -11.73 -11.52 -9.51
N LYS A 48 -12.34 -12.13 -8.49
CA LYS A 48 -13.61 -12.86 -8.62
C LYS A 48 -14.39 -12.78 -7.30
N LEU A 49 -15.70 -12.53 -7.43
CA LEU A 49 -16.59 -12.62 -6.29
C LEU A 49 -16.81 -14.09 -5.90
N VAL A 50 -16.95 -14.33 -4.60
CA VAL A 50 -17.40 -15.64 -4.11
C VAL A 50 -18.84 -15.91 -4.55
N ALA A 51 -19.23 -17.18 -4.66
CA ALA A 51 -20.54 -17.55 -5.22
C ALA A 51 -21.73 -16.93 -4.46
N SER A 52 -21.62 -16.79 -3.14
CA SER A 52 -22.64 -16.16 -2.29
C SER A 52 -22.87 -14.67 -2.56
N ASP A 53 -21.87 -13.99 -3.13
CA ASP A 53 -21.91 -12.55 -3.36
C ASP A 53 -22.31 -12.17 -4.80
N GLN A 54 -22.40 -13.19 -5.68
CA GLN A 54 -22.81 -12.99 -7.08
C GLN A 54 -24.27 -12.55 -7.15
N GLY A 55 -24.52 -11.42 -7.85
CA GLY A 55 -25.86 -10.84 -8.01
C GLY A 55 -26.38 -10.06 -6.80
N VAL A 56 -25.69 -10.09 -5.66
CA VAL A 56 -26.05 -9.30 -4.48
C VAL A 56 -25.67 -7.85 -4.70
N LYS A 57 -26.64 -6.93 -4.53
CA LYS A 57 -26.39 -5.49 -4.71
C LYS A 57 -25.85 -4.82 -3.44
N VAL A 58 -26.39 -5.21 -2.29
CA VAL A 58 -26.06 -4.66 -0.97
C VAL A 58 -26.18 -5.75 0.08
N ARG A 59 -25.22 -5.81 1.00
CA ARG A 59 -25.28 -6.61 2.22
C ARG A 59 -24.70 -5.80 3.37
N ASP A 60 -25.35 -5.84 4.51
CA ASP A 60 -24.83 -5.28 5.74
C ASP A 60 -24.23 -6.45 6.57
N ASP A 61 -22.96 -6.32 6.92
CA ASP A 61 -22.16 -7.28 7.68
C ASP A 61 -21.69 -6.63 8.99
N ASP A 62 -21.14 -7.44 9.88
CA ASP A 62 -20.35 -7.00 11.03
C ASP A 62 -18.92 -7.53 10.90
N VAL A 63 -17.93 -6.64 11.06
CA VAL A 63 -16.52 -7.02 11.09
C VAL A 63 -15.89 -6.44 12.35
N LEU A 64 -15.53 -7.30 13.28
CA LEU A 64 -14.92 -6.91 14.56
C LEU A 64 -15.79 -5.94 15.38
N GLY A 65 -17.11 -6.10 15.34
CA GLY A 65 -18.07 -5.21 16.01
C GLY A 65 -18.35 -3.90 15.26
N ILE A 66 -17.84 -3.74 14.04
CA ILE A 66 -18.05 -2.56 13.19
C ILE A 66 -19.08 -2.88 12.11
N PRO A 67 -20.18 -2.10 12.01
CA PRO A 67 -21.14 -2.23 10.92
C PRO A 67 -20.51 -1.93 9.56
N VAL A 68 -20.52 -2.90 8.65
CA VAL A 68 -19.93 -2.83 7.32
C VAL A 68 -21.01 -3.02 6.26
N ARG A 69 -21.20 -2.02 5.42
CA ARG A 69 -22.06 -2.13 4.24
C ARG A 69 -21.25 -2.48 3.02
N ARG A 70 -21.48 -3.67 2.46
CA ARG A 70 -20.91 -4.11 1.20
C ARG A 70 -21.84 -3.79 0.05
N ILE A 71 -21.30 -3.18 -1.00
CA ILE A 71 -22.05 -2.79 -2.19
C ILE A 71 -21.41 -3.38 -3.45
N ALA A 72 -22.24 -3.71 -4.43
CA ALA A 72 -21.76 -4.30 -5.67
C ALA A 72 -20.88 -3.34 -6.47
N MET A 73 -19.81 -3.89 -7.02
CA MET A 73 -18.92 -3.27 -7.99
C MET A 73 -18.69 -4.24 -9.14
N HIS A 74 -18.48 -3.73 -10.34
CA HIS A 74 -18.04 -4.58 -11.46
C HIS A 74 -16.62 -5.09 -11.20
N VAL A 75 -16.46 -6.41 -11.14
CA VAL A 75 -15.14 -7.06 -10.97
C VAL A 75 -14.76 -7.65 -12.32
N PRO A 76 -13.74 -7.10 -13.03
CA PRO A 76 -13.35 -7.61 -14.34
C PRO A 76 -12.55 -8.92 -14.19
N ALA A 77 -12.81 -9.88 -15.06
CA ALA A 77 -12.06 -11.15 -15.08
C ALA A 77 -10.55 -10.97 -15.34
N LYS A 78 -10.19 -9.89 -16.04
CA LYS A 78 -8.79 -9.46 -16.21
C LYS A 78 -8.70 -7.97 -15.91
N PRO A 79 -7.74 -7.52 -15.04
CA PRO A 79 -7.61 -6.14 -14.60
C PRO A 79 -6.97 -5.23 -15.65
N THR A 80 -7.57 -5.17 -16.84
CA THR A 80 -7.19 -4.25 -17.93
C THR A 80 -7.58 -2.81 -17.61
N GLY A 81 -7.02 -1.82 -18.30
CA GLY A 81 -7.36 -0.41 -18.11
C GLY A 81 -8.88 -0.14 -18.29
N LYS A 82 -9.52 -0.74 -19.31
CA LYS A 82 -10.97 -0.64 -19.51
C LYS A 82 -11.77 -1.32 -18.39
N GLY A 83 -11.33 -2.51 -17.94
CA GLY A 83 -11.98 -3.22 -16.85
C GLY A 83 -11.94 -2.42 -15.55
N ARG A 84 -10.79 -1.81 -15.23
CA ARG A 84 -10.63 -0.95 -14.04
C ARG A 84 -11.49 0.31 -14.10
N LEU A 85 -11.62 0.93 -15.28
CA LEU A 85 -12.51 2.08 -15.46
C LEU A 85 -13.98 1.68 -15.24
N LEU A 86 -14.41 0.54 -15.75
CA LEU A 86 -15.75 0.01 -15.49
C LEU A 86 -15.98 -0.29 -14.02
N SER A 87 -14.99 -0.83 -13.31
CA SER A 87 -15.03 -1.02 -11.85
C SER A 87 -15.25 0.31 -11.15
N ASP A 88 -14.46 1.32 -11.49
CA ASP A 88 -14.52 2.64 -10.86
C ASP A 88 -15.89 3.32 -11.11
N LEU A 89 -16.38 3.31 -12.34
CA LEU A 89 -17.70 3.86 -12.69
C LEU A 89 -18.86 3.10 -12.01
N SER A 90 -18.80 1.78 -11.97
CA SER A 90 -19.83 0.97 -11.32
C SER A 90 -19.84 1.19 -9.81
N PHE A 91 -18.68 1.34 -9.20
CA PHE A 91 -18.56 1.65 -7.76
C PHE A 91 -19.10 3.04 -7.45
N PHE A 92 -18.81 4.05 -8.29
CA PHE A 92 -19.39 5.39 -8.16
C PHE A 92 -20.92 5.33 -8.05
N TRP A 93 -21.58 4.68 -9.01
CA TRP A 93 -23.04 4.58 -9.02
C TRP A 93 -23.60 3.77 -7.85
N SER A 94 -22.92 2.70 -7.46
CA SER A 94 -23.27 1.92 -6.27
C SER A 94 -23.17 2.72 -4.99
N LEU A 95 -22.10 3.53 -4.82
CA LEU A 95 -21.91 4.42 -3.66
C LEU A 95 -23.01 5.47 -3.59
N VAL A 96 -23.30 6.15 -4.70
CA VAL A 96 -24.35 7.20 -4.73
C VAL A 96 -25.72 6.61 -4.35
N ARG A 97 -26.02 5.39 -4.83
CA ARG A 97 -27.32 4.75 -4.63
C ARG A 97 -27.45 4.02 -3.30
N HIS A 98 -26.41 3.38 -2.83
CA HIS A 98 -26.43 2.43 -1.72
C HIS A 98 -25.44 2.73 -0.59
N GLY A 99 -24.50 3.64 -0.76
CA GLY A 99 -23.40 3.87 0.19
C GLY A 99 -23.84 4.49 1.51
N ARG A 100 -25.08 5.01 1.61
CA ARG A 100 -25.60 5.70 2.78
C ARG A 100 -26.35 4.75 3.70
N TYR A 101 -26.12 4.86 5.01
CA TYR A 101 -26.91 4.16 6.04
C TYR A 101 -28.24 4.87 6.27
N ARG A 102 -29.34 4.10 6.38
CA ARG A 102 -30.64 4.65 6.80
C ARG A 102 -30.57 5.03 8.27
N ASN A 103 -31.17 6.15 8.64
CA ASN A 103 -31.26 6.63 10.03
C ASN A 103 -29.94 6.86 10.75
N TRP A 104 -28.80 6.87 10.02
CA TRP A 104 -27.51 7.19 10.58
C TRP A 104 -26.77 8.17 9.65
N ARG A 105 -26.15 9.19 10.25
CA ARG A 105 -25.45 10.24 9.50
C ARG A 105 -24.07 10.42 10.07
N PRO A 106 -23.04 10.37 9.24
CA PRO A 106 -21.69 10.69 9.67
C PRO A 106 -21.55 12.18 9.98
N GLU A 107 -20.73 12.49 10.96
CA GLU A 107 -20.24 13.84 11.24
C GLU A 107 -18.98 14.13 10.44
N VAL A 108 -18.23 13.10 10.07
CA VAL A 108 -17.02 13.15 9.21
C VAL A 108 -16.97 11.94 8.30
N VAL A 109 -16.49 12.13 7.08
CA VAL A 109 -16.25 11.03 6.14
C VAL A 109 -14.77 10.92 5.83
N LEU A 110 -14.23 9.73 5.94
CA LEU A 110 -12.87 9.36 5.54
C LEU A 110 -12.91 8.48 4.30
N THR A 111 -12.09 8.79 3.31
CA THR A 111 -11.92 7.92 2.14
C THR A 111 -10.47 7.86 1.70
N ALA A 112 -10.13 6.81 0.94
CA ALA A 112 -8.76 6.59 0.50
C ALA A 112 -8.70 6.32 -1.01
N LEU A 113 -7.72 6.90 -1.71
CA LEU A 113 -7.38 6.46 -3.05
C LEU A 113 -6.79 5.03 -3.00
N PRO A 114 -6.91 4.21 -4.07
CA PRO A 114 -6.72 4.68 -5.46
C PRO A 114 -7.99 4.91 -6.29
N MET A 115 -9.19 4.54 -5.87
CA MET A 115 -10.36 4.74 -6.73
C MET A 115 -10.91 6.17 -6.64
N LEU A 116 -10.94 6.91 -7.75
CA LEU A 116 -11.49 8.27 -7.79
C LEU A 116 -13.01 8.31 -7.54
N SER A 117 -13.71 7.24 -7.86
CA SER A 117 -15.16 7.10 -7.63
C SER A 117 -15.56 7.33 -6.19
N GLN A 118 -14.77 6.84 -5.22
CA GLN A 118 -15.05 6.99 -3.80
C GLN A 118 -15.02 8.47 -3.38
N CYS A 119 -14.07 9.24 -3.90
CA CYS A 119 -13.97 10.66 -3.61
C CYS A 119 -15.10 11.47 -4.26
N LEU A 120 -15.41 11.15 -5.51
CA LEU A 120 -16.46 11.83 -6.28
C LEU A 120 -17.86 11.50 -5.76
N ALA A 121 -18.13 10.23 -5.46
CA ALA A 121 -19.44 9.78 -5.00
C ALA A 121 -19.87 10.47 -3.73
N GLN A 122 -18.95 10.84 -2.85
CA GLN A 122 -19.26 11.53 -1.59
C GLN A 122 -19.88 12.92 -1.77
N ARG A 123 -19.73 13.54 -2.93
CA ARG A 123 -20.43 14.80 -3.23
C ARG A 123 -21.95 14.59 -3.39
N PHE A 124 -22.34 13.39 -3.79
CA PHE A 124 -23.72 13.03 -4.14
C PHE A 124 -24.35 12.08 -3.12
N MET A 125 -23.55 11.25 -2.48
CA MET A 125 -24.00 10.21 -1.56
C MET A 125 -24.81 10.75 -0.36
N HIS A 126 -24.43 11.93 0.16
CA HIS A 126 -25.11 12.57 1.30
C HIS A 126 -26.05 13.70 0.90
N GLY A 127 -26.35 13.85 -0.39
CA GLY A 127 -27.17 14.92 -0.95
C GLY A 127 -26.43 16.28 -0.89
N PHE A 128 -27.17 17.37 -0.71
CA PHE A 128 -26.60 18.74 -0.66
C PHE A 128 -25.94 19.11 0.66
N ARG A 129 -25.78 18.17 1.60
CA ARG A 129 -25.22 18.45 2.92
C ARG A 129 -23.69 18.44 2.85
N ARG A 130 -23.09 19.45 3.42
CA ARG A 130 -21.64 19.56 3.57
C ARG A 130 -21.21 18.76 4.81
N ILE A 131 -20.79 17.51 4.61
CA ILE A 131 -20.11 16.73 5.64
C ILE A 131 -18.61 16.88 5.41
N PRO A 132 -17.83 17.29 6.43
CA PRO A 132 -16.38 17.40 6.30
C PRO A 132 -15.73 16.08 5.91
N LYS A 133 -14.72 16.15 5.04
CA LYS A 133 -14.07 14.98 4.43
C LYS A 133 -12.57 15.01 4.61
N LEU A 134 -12.03 13.85 4.90
CA LEU A 134 -10.61 13.55 4.82
C LEU A 134 -10.36 12.54 3.70
N ILE A 135 -9.46 12.86 2.78
CA ILE A 135 -9.02 11.93 1.73
C ILE A 135 -7.57 11.53 1.97
N ILE A 136 -7.33 10.22 2.05
CA ILE A 136 -5.99 9.64 2.13
C ILE A 136 -5.50 9.36 0.71
N VAL A 137 -4.42 10.02 0.30
CA VAL A 137 -3.77 9.83 -1.00
C VAL A 137 -2.61 8.87 -0.83
N GLN A 138 -2.86 7.59 -1.12
CA GLN A 138 -1.86 6.52 -1.03
C GLN A 138 -1.04 6.37 -2.32
N ASP A 139 -1.61 6.78 -3.46
CA ASP A 139 -1.03 6.59 -4.79
C ASP A 139 -1.56 7.67 -5.74
N PHE A 140 -0.70 8.21 -6.59
CA PHE A 140 -1.08 9.10 -7.68
C PHE A 140 -1.41 8.28 -8.92
N VAL A 141 -2.65 7.83 -9.00
CA VAL A 141 -3.09 6.80 -9.97
C VAL A 141 -2.98 7.26 -11.42
N VAL A 142 -3.31 8.54 -11.69
CA VAL A 142 -3.26 9.09 -13.06
C VAL A 142 -1.81 9.20 -13.51
N GLU A 143 -0.93 9.71 -12.66
CA GLU A 143 0.50 9.86 -12.94
C GLU A 143 1.18 8.51 -13.14
N ALA A 144 0.91 7.56 -12.25
CA ALA A 144 1.45 6.21 -12.38
C ALA A 144 0.98 5.50 -13.66
N ALA A 145 -0.26 5.73 -14.11
CA ALA A 145 -0.77 5.18 -15.36
C ALA A 145 -0.13 5.81 -16.60
N LEU A 146 0.21 7.12 -16.54
CA LEU A 146 0.95 7.81 -17.59
C LEU A 146 2.39 7.32 -17.70
N GLU A 147 3.10 7.24 -16.59
CA GLU A 147 4.49 6.79 -16.53
C GLU A 147 4.67 5.33 -16.99
N LEU A 148 3.68 4.49 -16.71
CA LEU A 148 3.64 3.11 -17.19
C LEU A 148 3.22 2.98 -18.67
N GLY A 149 2.90 4.10 -19.35
CA GLY A 149 2.46 4.11 -20.75
C GLY A 149 1.09 3.46 -20.98
N ILE A 150 0.29 3.31 -19.92
CA ILE A 150 -1.08 2.76 -19.99
C ILE A 150 -2.03 3.78 -20.63
N LEU A 151 -1.79 5.07 -20.37
CA LEU A 151 -2.50 6.20 -20.97
C LEU A 151 -1.63 6.85 -22.04
N LYS A 152 -1.99 6.67 -23.30
CA LYS A 152 -1.20 7.14 -24.45
C LYS A 152 -1.70 8.45 -25.07
N PHE A 153 -2.90 8.94 -24.67
CA PHE A 153 -3.53 10.09 -25.33
C PHE A 153 -3.43 11.34 -24.44
N PRO A 154 -2.77 12.43 -24.91
CA PRO A 154 -2.60 13.66 -24.11
C PRO A 154 -3.91 14.32 -23.65
N LEU A 155 -4.93 14.33 -24.50
CA LEU A 155 -6.26 14.87 -24.15
C LEU A 155 -6.93 14.08 -23.03
N ALA A 156 -6.81 12.73 -23.04
CA ALA A 156 -7.35 11.89 -21.98
C ALA A 156 -6.61 12.11 -20.63
N SER A 157 -5.30 12.35 -20.67
CA SER A 157 -4.53 12.64 -19.47
C SER A 157 -4.95 13.96 -18.81
N GLY A 158 -5.15 15.02 -19.60
CA GLY A 158 -5.61 16.32 -19.10
C GLY A 158 -6.99 16.24 -18.43
N LEU A 159 -7.92 15.51 -19.04
CA LEU A 159 -9.25 15.27 -18.47
C LEU A 159 -9.16 14.48 -17.14
N LEU A 160 -8.35 13.42 -17.08
CA LEU A 160 -8.19 12.63 -15.88
C LEU A 160 -7.53 13.41 -14.74
N HIS A 161 -6.53 14.23 -15.03
CA HIS A 161 -5.95 15.14 -14.04
C HIS A 161 -6.96 16.19 -13.55
N TRP A 162 -7.82 16.69 -14.43
CA TRP A 162 -8.89 17.60 -14.03
C TRP A 162 -9.91 16.91 -13.12
N ILE A 163 -10.32 15.68 -13.46
CA ILE A 163 -11.23 14.86 -12.63
C ILE A 163 -10.57 14.55 -11.27
N GLN A 164 -9.30 14.16 -11.26
CA GLN A 164 -8.56 13.88 -10.02
C GLN A 164 -8.50 15.13 -9.13
N ARG A 165 -8.12 16.28 -9.67
CA ARG A 165 -8.10 17.56 -8.93
C ARG A 165 -9.48 17.93 -8.39
N TRP A 166 -10.52 17.76 -9.21
CA TRP A 166 -11.89 18.04 -8.79
C TRP A 166 -12.35 17.11 -7.66
N ALA A 167 -12.00 15.84 -7.72
CA ALA A 167 -12.25 14.85 -6.67
C ALA A 167 -11.52 15.22 -5.37
N LEU A 168 -10.23 15.48 -5.43
CA LEU A 168 -9.40 15.83 -4.27
C LEU A 168 -9.86 17.15 -3.62
N ARG A 169 -10.20 18.15 -4.42
CA ARG A 169 -10.75 19.43 -3.91
C ARG A 169 -12.12 19.31 -3.25
N SER A 170 -12.73 18.14 -3.25
CA SER A 170 -13.99 17.91 -2.51
C SER A 170 -13.80 17.74 -1.01
N ALA A 171 -12.56 17.52 -0.53
CA ALA A 171 -12.24 17.36 0.88
C ALA A 171 -11.67 18.63 1.51
N GLU A 172 -11.89 18.80 2.79
CA GLU A 172 -11.31 19.85 3.62
C GLU A 172 -9.86 19.53 3.98
N THR A 173 -9.54 18.23 4.15
CA THR A 173 -8.19 17.77 4.46
C THR A 173 -7.79 16.62 3.51
N LEU A 174 -6.56 16.71 3.04
CA LEU A 174 -5.91 15.67 2.27
C LEU A 174 -4.67 15.18 3.03
N THR A 175 -4.48 13.88 3.11
CA THR A 175 -3.25 13.31 3.69
C THR A 175 -2.49 12.52 2.65
N THR A 176 -1.17 12.45 2.80
CA THR A 176 -0.31 11.59 2.00
C THR A 176 0.80 11.00 2.86
N ILE A 177 1.58 10.06 2.33
CA ILE A 177 2.39 9.13 3.13
C ILE A 177 3.89 9.44 3.11
N SER A 178 4.34 10.41 2.28
CA SER A 178 5.74 10.83 2.23
C SER A 178 5.88 12.33 1.94
N PRO A 179 7.03 12.96 2.30
CA PRO A 179 7.29 14.37 2.03
C PRO A 179 7.20 14.71 0.54
N LEU A 180 7.83 13.90 -0.33
CA LEU A 180 7.80 14.12 -1.77
C LEU A 180 6.38 14.03 -2.36
N MET A 181 5.57 13.10 -1.87
CA MET A 181 4.17 13.02 -2.26
C MET A 181 3.37 14.25 -1.74
N LEU A 182 3.73 14.80 -0.58
CA LEU A 182 3.09 16.02 -0.06
C LEU A 182 3.41 17.23 -0.95
N GLU A 183 4.65 17.40 -1.36
CA GLU A 183 5.06 18.46 -2.30
C GLU A 183 4.31 18.34 -3.63
N LYS A 184 4.23 17.11 -4.18
CA LYS A 184 3.49 16.82 -5.41
C LYS A 184 1.99 17.13 -5.25
N LEU A 185 1.39 16.76 -4.14
CA LEU A 185 -0.01 17.05 -3.84
C LEU A 185 -0.24 18.57 -3.74
N ASN A 186 0.65 19.28 -3.06
CA ASN A 186 0.60 20.73 -2.92
C ASN A 186 0.67 21.45 -4.29
N SER A 187 1.54 20.99 -5.18
CA SER A 187 1.65 21.53 -6.54
C SER A 187 0.37 21.34 -7.38
N GLN A 188 -0.39 20.28 -7.13
CA GLN A 188 -1.62 19.98 -7.88
C GLN A 188 -2.86 20.69 -7.32
N ILE A 189 -2.97 20.80 -5.99
CA ILE A 189 -4.18 21.29 -5.32
C ILE A 189 -4.07 22.77 -4.93
N GLY A 190 -2.83 23.25 -4.65
CA GLY A 190 -2.58 24.58 -4.11
C GLY A 190 -2.84 24.64 -2.60
N THR A 191 -2.72 25.83 -2.04
CA THR A 191 -2.78 26.10 -0.58
C THR A 191 -4.19 26.20 -0.01
N ASP A 192 -5.22 26.04 -0.84
CA ASP A 192 -6.63 26.23 -0.43
C ASP A 192 -7.17 25.10 0.45
N ARG A 193 -6.41 24.04 0.64
CA ARG A 193 -6.79 22.87 1.42
C ARG A 193 -5.72 22.55 2.45
N ARG A 194 -6.14 21.94 3.57
CA ARG A 194 -5.21 21.44 4.56
C ARG A 194 -4.56 20.17 4.05
N LEU A 195 -3.25 20.22 3.90
CA LEU A 195 -2.43 19.09 3.46
C LEU A 195 -1.57 18.60 4.63
N LEU A 196 -1.58 17.31 4.89
CA LEU A 196 -0.84 16.68 5.98
C LEU A 196 -0.05 15.49 5.45
N MET A 197 1.13 15.27 6.00
CA MET A 197 1.84 14.02 5.85
C MET A 197 1.53 13.14 7.06
N ILE A 198 0.79 12.05 6.84
CA ILE A 198 0.54 11.01 7.84
C ILE A 198 0.96 9.69 7.20
N PRO A 199 2.04 9.06 7.66
CA PRO A 199 2.54 7.83 7.04
C PRO A 199 1.58 6.66 7.26
N ASN A 200 1.77 5.57 6.52
CA ASN A 200 1.17 4.29 6.87
C ASN A 200 1.79 3.78 8.17
N TRP A 201 1.15 2.82 8.81
CA TRP A 201 1.54 2.28 10.11
C TRP A 201 1.68 0.76 10.09
N ILE A 202 2.37 0.23 11.09
CA ILE A 202 2.44 -1.21 11.36
C ILE A 202 1.11 -1.59 12.00
N HIS A 203 0.23 -2.27 11.24
CA HIS A 203 -1.12 -2.60 11.72
C HIS A 203 -1.11 -3.70 12.79
N ARG A 204 -2.16 -3.74 13.61
CA ARG A 204 -2.26 -4.60 14.81
C ARG A 204 -2.01 -6.08 14.51
N SER A 205 -2.65 -6.63 13.47
CA SER A 205 -2.50 -8.06 13.16
C SER A 205 -1.07 -8.43 12.77
N LEU A 206 -0.40 -7.59 12.00
CA LEU A 206 1.02 -7.79 11.66
C LEU A 206 1.90 -7.76 12.91
N GLN A 207 1.70 -6.79 13.81
CA GLN A 207 2.48 -6.72 15.04
C GLN A 207 2.27 -7.95 15.92
N GLN A 208 1.02 -8.39 16.10
CA GLN A 208 0.70 -9.60 16.85
C GLN A 208 1.36 -10.84 16.24
N GLU A 209 1.35 -10.97 14.92
CA GLU A 209 1.99 -12.11 14.26
C GLU A 209 3.53 -12.05 14.41
N ILE A 210 4.13 -10.86 14.33
CA ILE A 210 5.57 -10.67 14.59
C ILE A 210 5.93 -11.11 16.00
N ASP A 211 5.16 -10.70 17.01
CA ASP A 211 5.40 -11.06 18.41
C ASP A 211 5.35 -12.59 18.61
N ILE A 212 4.37 -13.25 17.98
CA ILE A 212 4.23 -14.71 18.03
C ILE A 212 5.40 -15.42 17.34
N GLN A 213 5.80 -14.98 16.17
CA GLN A 213 6.84 -15.65 15.40
C GLN A 213 8.26 -15.35 15.93
N ALA A 214 8.49 -14.15 16.48
CA ALA A 214 9.77 -13.77 17.05
C ALA A 214 10.23 -14.68 18.18
N GLU A 215 9.29 -15.23 18.96
CA GLU A 215 9.58 -16.21 20.03
C GLU A 215 10.06 -17.58 19.49
N ARG A 216 9.83 -17.85 18.20
CA ARG A 216 10.10 -19.16 17.56
C ARG A 216 11.34 -19.17 16.69
N VAL A 217 11.90 -18.00 16.42
CA VAL A 217 13.04 -17.84 15.51
C VAL A 217 14.32 -17.64 16.29
N GLU A 218 15.30 -18.52 16.08
CA GLU A 218 16.58 -18.50 16.82
C GLU A 218 17.63 -17.58 16.17
N ALA A 219 17.72 -17.53 14.84
CA ALA A 219 18.71 -16.72 14.13
C ALA A 219 18.29 -16.38 12.69
N ARG A 220 18.89 -15.31 12.16
CA ARG A 220 18.78 -14.97 10.74
C ARG A 220 19.69 -15.84 9.89
N SER A 221 19.20 -16.24 8.71
CA SER A 221 20.02 -16.84 7.66
C SER A 221 21.09 -15.86 7.19
N THR A 222 22.23 -16.36 6.80
CA THR A 222 23.24 -15.58 6.09
C THR A 222 23.01 -15.65 4.58
N LEU A 223 23.32 -14.55 3.88
CA LEU A 223 23.31 -14.46 2.41
C LEU A 223 21.95 -14.79 1.77
N ARG A 224 20.86 -14.29 2.37
CA ARG A 224 19.50 -14.47 1.82
C ARG A 224 18.80 -13.13 1.65
N LEU A 225 18.32 -12.88 0.45
CA LEU A 225 17.39 -11.80 0.12
C LEU A 225 15.96 -12.37 0.05
N PHE A 226 15.00 -11.63 0.54
CA PHE A 226 13.59 -12.03 0.54
C PHE A 226 12.71 -10.96 -0.07
N TYR A 227 11.88 -11.35 -1.02
CA TYR A 227 10.83 -10.53 -1.60
C TYR A 227 9.49 -11.24 -1.49
N ALA A 228 8.47 -10.60 -0.96
CA ALA A 228 7.11 -11.12 -1.04
C ALA A 228 6.07 -10.02 -1.30
N GLY A 229 5.04 -10.35 -2.10
CA GLY A 229 3.89 -9.49 -2.36
C GLY A 229 3.51 -9.39 -3.83
N ASN A 230 2.97 -8.22 -4.25
CA ASN A 230 2.49 -8.04 -5.62
C ASN A 230 3.63 -8.13 -6.64
N LEU A 231 3.44 -8.96 -7.66
CA LEU A 231 4.35 -9.19 -8.81
C LEU A 231 3.80 -8.45 -10.04
N GLY A 232 3.84 -7.12 -9.99
CA GLY A 232 3.31 -6.26 -11.04
C GLY A 232 4.39 -5.42 -11.72
N ILE A 233 4.00 -4.71 -12.78
CA ILE A 233 4.92 -3.90 -13.61
C ILE A 233 5.65 -2.82 -12.81
N LYS A 234 4.99 -2.21 -11.81
CA LYS A 234 5.57 -1.14 -10.98
C LYS A 234 6.80 -1.59 -10.19
N GLN A 235 6.91 -2.88 -9.90
CA GLN A 235 7.99 -3.45 -9.10
C GLN A 235 9.28 -3.68 -9.89
N GLY A 236 9.21 -3.86 -11.22
CA GLY A 236 10.40 -4.05 -12.06
C GLY A 236 11.22 -5.30 -11.73
N LEU A 237 10.58 -6.36 -11.19
CA LEU A 237 11.27 -7.59 -10.80
C LEU A 237 11.97 -8.32 -11.95
N PRO A 238 11.42 -8.39 -13.18
CA PRO A 238 12.15 -9.01 -14.30
C PRO A 238 13.50 -8.34 -14.56
N ASP A 239 13.54 -7.01 -14.51
CA ASP A 239 14.77 -6.23 -14.72
C ASP A 239 15.74 -6.41 -13.55
N PHE A 240 15.22 -6.49 -12.32
CA PHE A 240 16.02 -6.80 -11.14
C PHE A 240 16.62 -8.21 -11.20
N LEU A 241 15.88 -9.21 -11.66
CA LEU A 241 16.40 -10.58 -11.80
C LEU A 241 17.60 -10.64 -12.77
N GLU A 242 17.54 -9.90 -13.86
CA GLU A 242 18.69 -9.79 -14.77
C GLU A 242 19.86 -9.05 -14.12
N GLN A 243 19.60 -7.98 -13.38
CA GLN A 243 20.60 -7.25 -12.59
C GLN A 243 21.25 -8.17 -11.54
N PHE A 244 20.45 -8.97 -10.83
CA PHE A 244 20.92 -9.94 -9.83
C PHE A 244 21.79 -11.04 -10.49
N ARG A 245 21.35 -11.60 -11.62
CA ARG A 245 22.11 -12.58 -12.41
C ARG A 245 23.48 -12.06 -12.83
N CYS A 246 23.56 -10.80 -13.23
CA CYS A 246 24.83 -10.16 -13.60
C CYS A 246 25.71 -9.83 -12.38
N ALA A 247 25.10 -9.52 -11.24
CA ALA A 247 25.81 -9.21 -10.00
C ALA A 247 26.31 -10.47 -9.29
N ASP A 248 25.43 -11.47 -9.11
CA ASP A 248 25.76 -12.77 -8.50
C ASP A 248 25.33 -13.91 -9.43
N ASN A 249 26.25 -14.43 -10.21
CA ASN A 249 26.05 -15.59 -11.04
C ASN A 249 26.19 -16.93 -10.28
N GLY A 250 25.92 -16.92 -8.96
CA GLY A 250 26.09 -18.05 -8.06
C GLY A 250 27.45 -18.10 -7.37
N SER A 251 28.38 -17.18 -7.69
CA SER A 251 29.75 -17.19 -7.15
C SER A 251 29.82 -16.64 -5.71
N MET A 252 28.96 -15.71 -5.33
CA MET A 252 28.92 -15.13 -3.99
C MET A 252 28.10 -15.96 -3.00
N GLY A 253 27.23 -16.84 -3.50
CA GLY A 253 26.40 -17.73 -2.69
C GLY A 253 25.16 -17.07 -2.09
N TRP A 254 24.73 -15.90 -2.60
CA TRP A 254 23.48 -15.29 -2.22
C TRP A 254 22.28 -16.08 -2.75
N GLN A 255 21.28 -16.22 -1.90
CA GLN A 255 19.97 -16.77 -2.25
C GLN A 255 18.95 -15.64 -2.36
N LEU A 256 18.00 -15.79 -3.27
CA LEU A 256 16.91 -14.87 -3.46
C LEU A 256 15.58 -15.63 -3.47
N ASP A 257 14.75 -15.38 -2.48
CA ASP A 257 13.42 -15.95 -2.36
C ASP A 257 12.38 -14.94 -2.83
N ILE A 258 11.59 -15.31 -3.84
CA ILE A 258 10.52 -14.48 -4.40
C ILE A 258 9.19 -15.18 -4.23
N PHE A 259 8.27 -14.56 -3.50
CA PHE A 259 6.92 -15.07 -3.28
C PHE A 259 5.87 -14.02 -3.67
N GLY A 260 4.77 -14.47 -4.25
CA GLY A 260 3.67 -13.56 -4.52
C GLY A 260 2.77 -13.93 -5.68
N GLY A 261 1.95 -12.95 -6.06
CA GLY A 261 1.02 -13.04 -7.18
C GLY A 261 0.89 -11.69 -7.89
N GLY A 262 0.48 -11.69 -9.14
CA GLY A 262 0.31 -10.46 -9.91
C GLY A 262 0.41 -10.66 -11.41
N GLY A 263 0.39 -9.57 -12.14
CA GLY A 263 0.33 -9.60 -13.61
C GLY A 263 1.59 -10.07 -14.33
N GLU A 264 2.73 -10.14 -13.61
CA GLU A 264 4.03 -10.56 -14.20
C GLU A 264 4.54 -11.90 -13.66
N VAL A 265 3.69 -12.69 -12.99
CA VAL A 265 4.04 -13.98 -12.39
C VAL A 265 4.77 -14.89 -13.37
N ASP A 266 4.24 -15.08 -14.57
CA ASP A 266 4.80 -16.01 -15.56
C ASP A 266 6.21 -15.59 -16.00
N LYS A 267 6.41 -14.28 -16.27
CA LYS A 267 7.72 -13.74 -16.65
C LYS A 267 8.75 -13.89 -15.54
N ILE A 268 8.34 -13.59 -14.30
CA ILE A 268 9.22 -13.66 -13.13
C ILE A 268 9.60 -15.11 -12.85
N LYS A 269 8.63 -16.03 -12.90
CA LYS A 269 8.87 -17.46 -12.72
C LYS A 269 9.83 -18.01 -13.77
N GLU A 270 9.65 -17.63 -15.04
CA GLU A 270 10.55 -18.03 -16.13
C GLU A 270 11.95 -17.47 -15.92
N ALA A 271 12.09 -16.18 -15.56
CA ALA A 271 13.39 -15.57 -15.30
C ALA A 271 14.09 -16.22 -14.09
N ALA A 272 13.37 -16.40 -12.99
CA ALA A 272 13.88 -17.01 -11.75
C ALA A 272 14.41 -18.42 -11.97
N SER A 273 13.74 -19.24 -12.79
CA SER A 273 14.16 -20.63 -13.08
C SER A 273 15.52 -20.76 -13.78
N LYS A 274 16.01 -19.66 -14.37
CA LYS A 274 17.29 -19.61 -15.10
C LYS A 274 18.46 -19.11 -14.24
N ILE A 275 18.20 -18.72 -12.98
CA ILE A 275 19.22 -18.11 -12.12
C ILE A 275 19.47 -19.03 -10.91
N PRO A 276 20.69 -19.55 -10.74
CA PRO A 276 21.06 -20.35 -9.56
C PRO A 276 20.82 -19.56 -8.26
N GLY A 277 20.29 -20.24 -7.24
CA GLY A 277 20.03 -19.61 -5.93
C GLY A 277 18.75 -18.76 -5.85
N VAL A 278 17.96 -18.68 -6.95
CA VAL A 278 16.65 -17.99 -6.92
C VAL A 278 15.54 -19.01 -6.73
N GLN A 279 14.71 -18.82 -5.71
CA GLN A 279 13.50 -19.60 -5.47
C GLN A 279 12.26 -18.74 -5.77
N PHE A 280 11.26 -19.37 -6.36
CA PHE A 280 9.99 -18.73 -6.68
C PHE A 280 8.82 -19.53 -6.09
N GLY A 281 7.90 -18.82 -5.43
CA GLY A 281 6.70 -19.42 -4.84
C GLY A 281 5.46 -18.54 -4.98
N THR A 282 4.33 -19.11 -4.60
CA THR A 282 3.02 -18.43 -4.57
C THR A 282 2.93 -17.49 -3.37
N VAL A 283 1.79 -16.81 -3.23
CA VAL A 283 1.50 -15.96 -2.06
C VAL A 283 1.66 -16.77 -0.77
N LEU A 284 2.38 -16.20 0.18
CA LEU A 284 2.58 -16.79 1.51
C LEU A 284 1.42 -16.43 2.44
N GLU A 285 1.08 -17.35 3.33
CA GLU A 285 0.26 -17.06 4.51
C GLU A 285 1.04 -16.14 5.48
N GLU A 286 0.33 -15.31 6.23
CA GLU A 286 0.94 -14.28 7.09
C GLU A 286 1.99 -14.84 8.08
N PRO A 287 1.79 -15.98 8.77
CA PRO A 287 2.81 -16.56 9.65
C PRO A 287 4.11 -16.91 8.92
N LYS A 288 4.02 -17.51 7.74
CA LYS A 288 5.20 -17.85 6.92
C LYS A 288 5.89 -16.61 6.37
N TYR A 289 5.11 -15.59 5.98
CA TYR A 289 5.63 -14.32 5.53
C TYR A 289 6.45 -13.63 6.63
N VAL A 290 5.91 -13.55 7.84
CA VAL A 290 6.59 -12.94 8.99
C VAL A 290 7.83 -13.74 9.37
N THR A 291 7.73 -15.07 9.46
CA THR A 291 8.90 -15.94 9.72
C THR A 291 10.00 -15.73 8.69
N SER A 292 9.65 -15.63 7.40
CA SER A 292 10.64 -15.37 6.34
C SER A 292 11.34 -14.02 6.52
N LEU A 293 10.63 -12.97 6.90
CA LEU A 293 11.23 -11.67 7.21
C LEU A 293 12.15 -11.73 8.44
N LEU A 294 11.74 -12.42 9.50
CA LEU A 294 12.54 -12.58 10.72
C LEU A 294 13.83 -13.37 10.49
N THR A 295 13.84 -14.29 9.50
CA THR A 295 14.96 -15.21 9.25
C THR A 295 15.86 -14.81 8.09
N THR A 296 15.46 -13.86 7.24
CA THR A 296 16.28 -13.43 6.09
C THR A 296 17.37 -12.44 6.48
N SER A 297 18.43 -12.32 5.66
CA SER A 297 19.47 -11.31 5.85
C SER A 297 18.97 -9.90 5.54
N ALA A 298 18.23 -9.76 4.43
CA ALA A 298 17.64 -8.49 4.03
C ALA A 298 16.35 -8.67 3.22
N CYS A 299 15.45 -7.73 3.37
CA CYS A 299 14.23 -7.61 2.56
C CYS A 299 14.52 -6.83 1.29
N LEU A 300 14.17 -7.40 0.14
CA LEU A 300 14.27 -6.73 -1.15
C LEU A 300 13.01 -5.88 -1.40
N VAL A 301 13.21 -4.60 -1.66
CA VAL A 301 12.15 -3.67 -2.07
C VAL A 301 12.52 -3.05 -3.40
N THR A 302 11.79 -3.37 -4.46
CA THR A 302 12.10 -2.92 -5.82
C THR A 302 11.02 -1.99 -6.37
N GLN A 303 11.44 -1.01 -7.18
CA GLN A 303 10.60 -0.13 -7.97
C GLN A 303 11.16 -0.01 -9.38
N ARG A 304 10.29 -0.04 -10.38
CA ARG A 304 10.68 0.24 -11.75
C ARG A 304 11.15 1.70 -11.88
N PRO A 305 12.18 1.99 -12.70
CA PRO A 305 12.61 3.36 -12.96
C PRO A 305 11.45 4.29 -13.38
N GLY A 306 11.46 5.51 -12.87
CA GLY A 306 10.50 6.56 -13.22
C GLY A 306 9.16 6.51 -12.49
N VAL A 307 8.84 5.43 -11.75
CA VAL A 307 7.53 5.35 -11.05
C VAL A 307 7.62 5.59 -9.55
N GLY A 308 8.82 5.61 -9.00
CA GLY A 308 9.07 5.66 -7.56
C GLY A 308 8.51 6.90 -6.86
N ALA A 309 8.48 8.04 -7.53
CA ALA A 309 7.99 9.32 -6.97
C ALA A 309 6.48 9.32 -6.61
N ASN A 310 5.72 8.32 -7.05
CA ASN A 310 4.26 8.32 -6.95
C ASN A 310 3.71 7.49 -5.79
N PHE A 311 4.55 6.69 -5.13
CA PHE A 311 4.12 5.83 -4.02
C PHE A 311 5.30 5.39 -3.14
N LEU A 312 5.00 5.03 -1.90
CA LEU A 312 5.94 4.36 -1.00
C LEU A 312 5.55 2.88 -0.89
N PRO A 313 6.46 1.93 -1.14
CA PRO A 313 6.13 0.51 -1.11
C PRO A 313 5.70 0.04 0.29
N SER A 314 4.53 -0.60 0.38
CA SER A 314 4.00 -1.13 1.64
C SER A 314 4.87 -2.20 2.30
N LYS A 315 5.74 -2.87 1.54
CA LYS A 315 6.70 -3.88 2.02
C LYS A 315 7.74 -3.33 2.99
N LEU A 316 7.97 -2.02 2.96
CA LEU A 316 8.91 -1.36 3.86
C LEU A 316 8.51 -1.52 5.33
N LEU A 317 7.22 -1.36 5.64
CA LEU A 317 6.75 -1.40 7.03
C LEU A 317 6.93 -2.76 7.69
N PRO A 318 6.57 -3.90 7.07
CA PRO A 318 6.86 -5.22 7.62
C PRO A 318 8.36 -5.47 7.81
N ALA A 319 9.22 -5.01 6.89
CA ALA A 319 10.67 -5.12 7.05
C ALA A 319 11.17 -4.34 8.26
N LEU A 320 10.70 -3.11 8.46
CA LEU A 320 11.02 -2.30 9.64
C LEU A 320 10.50 -2.94 10.93
N ALA A 321 9.26 -3.43 10.94
CA ALA A 321 8.63 -4.06 12.10
C ALA A 321 9.36 -5.31 12.58
N THR A 322 9.92 -6.08 11.64
CA THR A 322 10.75 -7.27 11.91
C THR A 322 12.23 -6.92 12.12
N ALA A 323 12.59 -5.65 12.14
CA ALA A 323 13.97 -5.18 12.19
C ALA A 323 14.86 -5.80 11.09
N THR A 324 14.30 -6.02 9.89
CA THR A 324 15.00 -6.61 8.76
C THR A 324 15.65 -5.52 7.92
N PRO A 325 16.97 -5.58 7.66
CA PRO A 325 17.66 -4.69 6.74
C PRO A 325 16.98 -4.66 5.36
N VAL A 326 17.06 -3.53 4.66
CA VAL A 326 16.41 -3.35 3.36
C VAL A 326 17.44 -3.18 2.24
N LEU A 327 17.32 -3.97 1.19
CA LEU A 327 17.92 -3.67 -0.11
C LEU A 327 16.87 -2.98 -0.96
N ALA A 328 17.02 -1.67 -1.16
CA ALA A 328 16.13 -0.88 -1.99
C ALA A 328 16.70 -0.77 -3.41
N VAL A 329 15.96 -1.26 -4.41
CA VAL A 329 16.35 -1.09 -5.82
C VAL A 329 15.36 -0.12 -6.46
N CYS A 330 15.78 1.14 -6.55
CA CYS A 330 14.91 2.26 -6.96
C CYS A 330 15.72 3.46 -7.42
N ASP A 331 15.05 4.46 -7.99
CA ASP A 331 15.66 5.74 -8.32
C ASP A 331 16.11 6.47 -7.05
N ARG A 332 17.29 7.11 -7.06
CA ARG A 332 17.87 7.81 -5.90
C ARG A 332 17.01 8.93 -5.33
N GLY A 333 16.22 9.59 -6.17
CA GLY A 333 15.28 10.65 -5.77
C GLY A 333 13.88 10.15 -5.44
N SER A 334 13.69 8.85 -5.18
CA SER A 334 12.39 8.30 -4.80
C SER A 334 12.15 8.39 -3.28
N PRO A 335 10.89 8.48 -2.81
CA PRO A 335 10.56 8.41 -1.39
C PRO A 335 11.13 7.18 -0.67
N LEU A 336 11.26 6.06 -1.38
CA LEU A 336 11.90 4.86 -0.85
C LEU A 336 13.39 5.06 -0.60
N ALA A 337 14.10 5.66 -1.56
CA ALA A 337 15.52 5.93 -1.42
C ALA A 337 15.81 6.89 -0.27
N GLU A 338 15.04 7.98 -0.17
CA GLU A 338 15.13 8.95 0.93
C GLU A 338 14.90 8.26 2.28
N GLU A 339 13.81 7.49 2.42
CA GLU A 339 13.45 6.84 3.68
C GLU A 339 14.51 5.83 4.14
N VAL A 340 15.08 5.04 3.20
CA VAL A 340 16.14 4.07 3.50
C VAL A 340 17.45 4.76 3.88
N THR A 341 17.82 5.80 3.15
CA THR A 341 19.09 6.55 3.40
C THR A 341 19.02 7.32 4.71
N ASP A 342 17.96 8.07 4.95
CA ASP A 342 17.76 8.85 6.19
C ASP A 342 17.64 7.95 7.42
N GLY A 343 17.00 6.79 7.25
CA GLY A 343 16.84 5.82 8.32
C GLY A 343 18.10 5.01 8.62
N GLY A 344 19.00 4.86 7.66
CA GLY A 344 20.23 4.07 7.78
C GLY A 344 19.99 2.57 8.00
N PHE A 345 18.81 2.06 7.63
CA PHE A 345 18.41 0.68 7.85
C PHE A 345 18.57 -0.21 6.62
N GLY A 346 19.26 0.27 5.60
CA GLY A 346 19.45 -0.46 4.35
C GLY A 346 20.34 0.26 3.37
N GLU A 347 20.43 -0.28 2.16
CA GLU A 347 21.17 0.34 1.07
C GLU A 347 20.30 0.53 -0.17
N VAL A 348 20.61 1.58 -0.93
CA VAL A 348 19.94 1.95 -2.17
C VAL A 348 20.84 1.60 -3.35
N VAL A 349 20.33 0.79 -4.27
CA VAL A 349 20.97 0.43 -5.53
C VAL A 349 20.09 0.90 -6.67
N GLU A 350 20.69 1.52 -7.68
CA GLU A 350 19.94 1.96 -8.86
C GLU A 350 19.54 0.76 -9.74
N PRO A 351 18.33 0.77 -10.31
CA PRO A 351 17.90 -0.27 -11.24
C PRO A 351 18.85 -0.41 -12.42
N GLY A 352 19.20 -1.66 -12.79
CA GLY A 352 20.13 -1.96 -13.90
C GLY A 352 21.62 -1.84 -13.55
N ASN A 353 21.98 -1.32 -12.39
CA ASN A 353 23.39 -1.19 -11.97
C ASN A 353 23.86 -2.47 -11.24
N ALA A 354 24.27 -3.48 -12.04
CA ALA A 354 24.73 -4.77 -11.50
C ALA A 354 26.04 -4.67 -10.70
N GLU A 355 26.93 -3.73 -11.05
CA GLU A 355 28.20 -3.53 -10.33
C GLU A 355 27.96 -2.97 -8.93
N SER A 356 27.08 -1.98 -8.80
CA SER A 356 26.67 -1.44 -7.51
C SER A 356 26.00 -2.51 -6.64
N LEU A 357 25.13 -3.34 -7.23
CA LEU A 357 24.51 -4.47 -6.52
C LEU A 357 25.57 -5.47 -6.06
N ARG A 358 26.50 -5.86 -6.93
CA ARG A 358 27.62 -6.74 -6.59
C ARG A 358 28.40 -6.20 -5.40
N SER A 359 28.85 -4.96 -5.47
CA SER A 359 29.65 -4.30 -4.42
C SER A 359 28.89 -4.24 -3.09
N CYS A 360 27.58 -4.00 -3.10
CA CYS A 360 26.73 -4.06 -1.93
C CYS A 360 26.71 -5.46 -1.31
N LEU A 361 26.41 -6.48 -2.10
CA LEU A 361 26.31 -7.87 -1.65
C LEU A 361 27.65 -8.42 -1.12
N GLU A 362 28.77 -8.11 -1.79
CA GLU A 362 30.11 -8.46 -1.32
C GLU A 362 30.45 -7.82 0.01
N ARG A 363 30.14 -6.54 0.16
CA ARG A 363 30.37 -5.81 1.42
C ARG A 363 29.57 -6.41 2.55
N TRP A 364 28.29 -6.74 2.34
CA TRP A 364 27.44 -7.37 3.34
C TRP A 364 27.88 -8.78 3.71
N LYS A 365 28.37 -9.55 2.71
CA LYS A 365 28.94 -10.89 2.94
C LYS A 365 30.19 -10.83 3.80
N ASN A 366 31.09 -9.90 3.50
CA ASN A 366 32.39 -9.79 4.15
C ASN A 366 32.34 -9.10 5.52
N ASN A 367 31.27 -8.33 5.79
CA ASN A 367 31.10 -7.56 7.02
C ASN A 367 29.67 -7.72 7.56
N PRO A 368 29.34 -8.84 8.21
CA PRO A 368 27.97 -9.12 8.70
C PRO A 368 27.47 -8.09 9.75
N GLU A 369 28.39 -7.40 10.44
CA GLU A 369 28.10 -6.34 11.39
C GLU A 369 27.36 -5.15 10.74
N ILE A 370 27.51 -4.93 9.44
CA ILE A 370 26.76 -3.91 8.69
C ILE A 370 25.25 -4.24 8.75
N LEU A 371 24.88 -5.48 8.48
CA LEU A 371 23.49 -5.92 8.53
C LEU A 371 22.93 -5.86 9.96
N GLN A 372 23.75 -6.17 10.97
CA GLN A 372 23.35 -6.04 12.37
C GLN A 372 23.06 -4.56 12.71
N HIS A 373 23.95 -3.64 12.33
CA HIS A 373 23.74 -2.21 12.54
C HIS A 373 22.48 -1.70 11.81
N MET A 374 22.27 -2.12 10.56
CA MET A 374 21.06 -1.79 9.80
C MET A 374 19.80 -2.34 10.48
N SER A 375 19.85 -3.53 11.06
CA SER A 375 18.75 -4.11 11.82
C SER A 375 18.38 -3.26 13.05
N GLU A 376 19.37 -2.77 13.80
CA GLU A 376 19.14 -1.85 14.93
C GLU A 376 18.52 -0.53 14.46
N LYS A 377 18.98 0.03 13.34
CA LYS A 377 18.41 1.23 12.72
C LYS A 377 16.97 0.98 12.23
N ALA A 378 16.68 -0.19 11.65
CA ALA A 378 15.33 -0.57 11.25
C ALA A 378 14.38 -0.59 12.45
N LYS A 379 14.80 -1.18 13.58
CA LYS A 379 14.02 -1.21 14.82
C LYS A 379 13.73 0.21 15.35
N ILE A 380 14.73 1.09 15.34
CA ILE A 380 14.53 2.49 15.73
C ILE A 380 13.58 3.18 14.76
N ARG A 381 13.78 2.99 13.44
CA ARG A 381 12.92 3.65 12.44
C ARG A 381 11.46 3.16 12.48
N ALA A 382 11.21 1.90 12.86
CA ALA A 382 9.89 1.35 13.05
C ALA A 382 9.02 2.14 14.04
N THR A 383 9.62 2.80 15.04
CA THR A 383 8.89 3.62 16.04
C THR A 383 8.13 4.79 15.40
N LYS A 384 8.64 5.34 14.28
CA LYS A 384 7.96 6.38 13.49
C LYS A 384 6.61 5.89 12.93
N TYR A 385 6.50 4.59 12.70
CA TYR A 385 5.36 3.92 12.09
C TYR A 385 4.52 3.15 13.11
N HIS A 386 4.74 3.43 14.41
CA HIS A 386 3.98 2.80 15.47
C HIS A 386 2.49 3.15 15.33
N ARG A 387 1.64 2.13 15.39
CA ARG A 387 0.20 2.20 15.16
C ARG A 387 -0.47 3.36 15.91
N ASP A 388 -0.32 3.39 17.22
CA ASP A 388 -1.06 4.35 18.04
C ASP A 388 -0.60 5.79 17.81
N THR A 389 0.69 6.00 17.54
CA THR A 389 1.25 7.32 17.22
C THR A 389 0.70 7.85 15.89
N VAL A 390 0.60 6.99 14.88
CA VAL A 390 0.11 7.39 13.57
C VAL A 390 -1.40 7.56 13.57
N LEU A 391 -2.15 6.62 14.18
CA LEU A 391 -3.60 6.66 14.20
C LEU A 391 -4.16 7.80 15.04
N LEU A 392 -3.43 8.24 16.08
CA LEU A 392 -3.78 9.43 16.84
C LEU A 392 -3.83 10.68 15.94
N GLN A 393 -2.91 10.82 14.98
CA GLN A 393 -2.92 11.95 14.04
C GLN A 393 -4.18 11.96 13.17
N TYR A 394 -4.66 10.78 12.74
CA TYR A 394 -5.95 10.67 12.04
C TYR A 394 -7.13 11.04 12.94
N GLU A 395 -7.15 10.55 14.18
CA GLU A 395 -8.21 10.86 15.14
C GLU A 395 -8.29 12.36 15.43
N ASP A 396 -7.13 13.00 15.70
CA ASP A 396 -7.05 14.45 15.98
C ASP A 396 -7.57 15.26 14.79
N GLU A 397 -7.18 14.87 13.56
CA GLU A 397 -7.65 15.56 12.37
C GLU A 397 -9.17 15.35 12.12
N LEU A 398 -9.69 14.16 12.38
CA LEU A 398 -11.14 13.92 12.31
C LEU A 398 -11.92 14.72 13.35
N ARG A 399 -11.39 14.88 14.58
CA ARG A 399 -11.96 15.76 15.62
C ARG A 399 -11.96 17.22 15.19
N ARG A 400 -10.86 17.70 14.58
CA ARG A 400 -10.77 19.04 14.01
C ARG A 400 -11.80 19.25 12.90
N LEU A 401 -11.93 18.28 11.98
CA LEU A 401 -12.93 18.34 10.90
C LEU A 401 -14.36 18.43 11.44
N LYS A 402 -14.69 17.64 12.46
CA LYS A 402 -16.01 17.73 13.11
C LYS A 402 -16.28 19.14 13.65
N SER A 403 -15.29 19.85 14.17
CA SER A 403 -15.48 21.21 14.69
C SER A 403 -15.79 22.24 13.60
N LEU A 404 -15.58 21.93 12.32
CA LEU A 404 -15.93 22.79 11.18
C LEU A 404 -17.41 22.68 10.77
N GLU A 405 -18.16 21.74 11.33
CA GLU A 405 -19.60 21.52 11.02
C GLU A 405 -20.53 22.56 11.68
N LYS A 406 -19.98 23.62 12.27
CA LYS A 406 -20.76 24.72 12.91
C LYS A 406 -21.27 25.77 11.93
#